data_8f0e31ab615a68cd08e2a1d8717728ab
#
_entry.id   8f0e31ab615a68cd08e2a1d8717728ab
#
_cell.length_a   1.000
_cell.length_b   1.000
_cell.length_c   1.000
_cell.angle_alpha   90.00
_cell.angle_beta   90.00
_cell.angle_gamma   90.00
#
_symmetry.space_group_name_H-M   'P 1'
#
loop_
_entity.id
_entity.type
_entity.pdbx_description
1 polymer ?
#
loop_
_entity_poly.entity_id
_entity_poly.type
_entity_poly.pdbx_seq_one_letter_code
_entity_poly.pdbx_strand_id
1 'polypeptide(L)'
;MRDTSGLQTTIALGPVNCEGQNLSLELELQMSLPLPDQDEHLPDQIEACVHRAGLEAQRRLFRALIEKADHELVLQHRQGKAGAGIQRRGTRPHTFKTIFGEVTVQRSRIRHTHDGTMEVPSATAWNT
;
A
#
# COMPACT_ATOMS: atom_id res chain seq x y z
N MET A 1 -28.68 13.77 3.47
CA MET A 1 -27.37 13.12 3.60
C MET A 1 -27.18 12.57 4.99
N ARG A 2 -26.79 11.31 5.08
CA ARG A 2 -26.65 10.67 6.38
C ARG A 2 -25.33 11.10 7.04
N ASP A 3 -25.44 11.48 8.30
CA ASP A 3 -24.28 11.83 9.08
C ASP A 3 -23.58 10.58 9.61
N THR A 4 -22.28 10.44 9.31
CA THR A 4 -21.44 9.36 9.82
C THR A 4 -20.46 9.84 10.90
N SER A 5 -20.77 10.98 11.54
CA SER A 5 -19.86 11.59 12.51
C SER A 5 -19.54 10.69 13.70
N GLY A 6 -20.41 9.72 14.02
CA GLY A 6 -20.16 8.76 15.08
C GLY A 6 -19.36 7.55 14.68
N LEU A 7 -19.06 7.38 13.37
CA LEU A 7 -18.23 6.27 12.90
C LEU A 7 -16.78 6.49 13.26
N GLN A 8 -16.20 5.50 13.90
CA GLN A 8 -14.77 5.47 14.16
C GLN A 8 -14.18 4.21 13.54
N THR A 9 -13.17 4.38 12.71
CA THR A 9 -12.47 3.27 12.06
C THR A 9 -10.99 3.40 12.33
N THR A 10 -10.38 2.33 12.82
CA THR A 10 -8.95 2.26 13.05
C THR A 10 -8.40 1.10 12.24
N ILE A 11 -7.37 1.36 11.44
CA ILE A 11 -6.69 0.35 10.65
C ILE A 11 -5.23 0.34 11.10
N ALA A 12 -4.79 -0.81 11.61
CA ALA A 12 -3.41 -1.01 12.02
C ALA A 12 -2.77 -2.07 11.13
N LEU A 13 -1.66 -1.72 10.51
CA LEU A 13 -0.86 -2.63 9.70
C LEU A 13 0.39 -3.01 10.48
N GLY A 14 0.62 -4.32 10.59
CA GLY A 14 1.90 -4.83 11.08
C GLY A 14 3.00 -4.65 10.03
N PRO A 15 4.24 -4.94 10.38
CA PRO A 15 5.34 -4.88 9.42
C PRO A 15 5.13 -5.91 8.31
N VAL A 16 5.50 -5.53 7.09
CA VAL A 16 5.48 -6.47 5.97
C VAL A 16 6.76 -7.28 6.02
N ASN A 17 6.61 -8.59 6.04
CA ASN A 17 7.73 -9.53 6.06
C ASN A 17 7.88 -10.18 4.70
N CYS A 18 9.12 -10.38 4.28
CA CYS A 18 9.44 -11.12 3.07
C CYS A 18 10.29 -12.33 3.48
N GLU A 19 9.73 -13.53 3.34
CA GLU A 19 10.43 -14.77 3.61
C GLU A 19 10.46 -15.62 2.34
N GLY A 20 11.68 -15.82 1.79
CA GLY A 20 11.82 -16.44 0.48
C GLY A 20 11.15 -15.58 -0.57
N GLN A 21 10.09 -16.09 -1.21
CA GLN A 21 9.32 -15.38 -2.23
C GLN A 21 7.92 -14.98 -1.74
N ASN A 22 7.69 -15.04 -0.42
CA ASN A 22 6.38 -14.76 0.14
C ASN A 22 6.39 -13.43 0.92
N LEU A 23 5.42 -12.58 0.61
CA LEU A 23 5.12 -11.39 1.39
C LEU A 23 4.00 -11.70 2.34
N SER A 24 4.15 -11.29 3.60
CA SER A 24 3.11 -11.45 4.60
C SER A 24 3.01 -10.24 5.50
N LEU A 25 1.80 -9.95 5.97
CA LEU A 25 1.55 -8.92 6.97
C LEU A 25 0.28 -9.24 7.71
N GLU A 26 0.12 -8.64 8.87
CA GLU A 26 -1.11 -8.71 9.64
C GLU A 26 -1.80 -7.36 9.60
N LEU A 27 -3.13 -7.39 9.50
CA LEU A 27 -3.95 -6.19 9.51
C LEU A 27 -5.01 -6.34 10.59
N GLU A 28 -5.20 -5.29 11.38
CA GLU A 28 -6.27 -5.20 12.35
C GLU A 28 -7.18 -4.04 11.95
N LEU A 29 -8.47 -4.33 11.82
CA LEU A 29 -9.50 -3.35 11.51
C LEU A 29 -10.51 -3.31 12.65
N GLN A 30 -10.65 -2.13 13.26
CA GLN A 30 -11.64 -1.90 14.30
C GLN A 30 -12.63 -0.85 13.84
N MET A 31 -13.90 -1.12 14.05
CA MET A 31 -14.99 -0.18 13.72
C MET A 31 -15.90 0.00 14.92
N SER A 32 -16.34 1.22 15.10
CA SER A 32 -17.33 1.56 16.10
C SER A 32 -18.39 2.45 15.47
N LEU A 33 -19.64 2.07 15.62
CA LEU A 33 -20.79 2.79 15.08
C LEU A 33 -21.80 3.06 16.20
N PRO A 34 -22.42 4.26 16.24
CA PRO A 34 -23.56 4.46 17.12
C PRO A 34 -24.71 3.52 16.74
N LEU A 35 -25.40 3.01 17.73
CA LEU A 35 -26.58 2.18 17.53
C LEU A 35 -27.80 2.99 17.94
N PRO A 36 -28.51 3.62 17.00
CA PRO A 36 -29.75 4.33 17.31
C PRO A 36 -30.86 3.35 17.67
N ASP A 37 -31.78 3.78 18.54
CA ASP A 37 -32.83 2.91 19.04
C ASP A 37 -33.78 2.43 17.93
N GLN A 38 -34.17 3.31 17.04
CA GLN A 38 -35.07 2.96 15.94
C GLN A 38 -34.63 3.68 14.68
N ASP A 39 -34.04 2.94 13.77
CA ASP A 39 -33.64 3.46 12.46
C ASP A 39 -33.80 2.36 11.43
N GLU A 40 -34.83 2.49 10.60
CA GLU A 40 -35.14 1.52 9.54
C GLU A 40 -34.06 1.47 8.46
N HIS A 41 -33.21 2.51 8.39
CA HIS A 41 -32.09 2.58 7.43
C HIS A 41 -30.76 2.07 7.99
N LEU A 42 -30.77 1.56 9.22
CA LEU A 42 -29.53 1.10 9.87
C LEU A 42 -28.77 0.04 9.06
N PRO A 43 -29.44 -1.00 8.48
CA PRO A 43 -28.70 -1.97 7.67
C PRO A 43 -27.96 -1.34 6.49
N ASP A 44 -28.59 -0.39 5.79
CA ASP A 44 -27.97 0.29 4.65
C ASP A 44 -26.76 1.14 5.11
N GLN A 45 -26.87 1.76 6.28
CA GLN A 45 -25.75 2.53 6.85
C GLN A 45 -24.58 1.65 7.21
N ILE A 46 -24.86 0.52 7.85
CA ILE A 46 -23.82 -0.45 8.22
C ILE A 46 -23.11 -0.95 6.98
N GLU A 47 -23.88 -1.31 5.95
CA GLU A 47 -23.32 -1.75 4.67
C GLU A 47 -22.38 -0.72 4.07
N ALA A 48 -22.82 0.55 4.01
CA ALA A 48 -22.02 1.63 3.45
C ALA A 48 -20.73 1.86 4.25
N CYS A 49 -20.82 1.80 5.58
CA CYS A 49 -19.65 1.97 6.45
C CYS A 49 -18.65 0.83 6.32
N VAL A 50 -19.14 -0.41 6.27
CA VAL A 50 -18.32 -1.59 6.09
C VAL A 50 -17.61 -1.54 4.73
N HIS A 51 -18.35 -1.18 3.69
CA HIS A 51 -17.80 -1.07 2.34
C HIS A 51 -16.67 -0.04 2.29
N ARG A 52 -16.91 1.14 2.86
CA ARG A 52 -15.91 2.22 2.88
C ARG A 52 -14.66 1.84 3.66
N ALA A 53 -14.85 1.25 4.84
CA ALA A 53 -13.73 0.80 5.67
C ALA A 53 -12.94 -0.32 4.96
N GLY A 54 -13.64 -1.23 4.30
CA GLY A 54 -13.02 -2.30 3.52
C GLY A 54 -12.17 -1.78 2.37
N LEU A 55 -12.68 -0.79 1.62
CA LEU A 55 -11.91 -0.18 0.53
C LEU A 55 -10.65 0.50 1.05
N GLU A 56 -10.75 1.22 2.18
CA GLU A 56 -9.58 1.87 2.77
C GLU A 56 -8.54 0.85 3.24
N ALA A 57 -8.99 -0.23 3.87
CA ALA A 57 -8.09 -1.30 4.29
C ALA A 57 -7.39 -1.93 3.09
N GLN A 58 -8.13 -2.18 2.00
CA GLN A 58 -7.56 -2.76 0.78
C GLN A 58 -6.52 -1.84 0.16
N ARG A 59 -6.77 -0.53 0.11
CA ARG A 59 -5.80 0.43 -0.43
C ARG A 59 -4.51 0.45 0.40
N ARG A 60 -4.64 0.42 1.72
CA ARG A 60 -3.45 0.39 2.60
C ARG A 60 -2.66 -0.90 2.48
N LEU A 61 -3.36 -2.04 2.36
CA LEU A 61 -2.70 -3.33 2.12
C LEU A 61 -1.94 -3.32 0.80
N PHE A 62 -2.58 -2.86 -0.27
CA PHE A 62 -1.95 -2.77 -1.58
C PHE A 62 -0.68 -1.92 -1.53
N ARG A 63 -0.77 -0.73 -0.94
CA ARG A 63 0.39 0.16 -0.81
C ARG A 63 1.53 -0.52 -0.05
N ALA A 64 1.22 -1.09 1.11
CA ALA A 64 2.25 -1.71 1.95
C ALA A 64 2.95 -2.85 1.23
N LEU A 65 2.20 -3.70 0.56
CA LEU A 65 2.76 -4.85 -0.16
C LEU A 65 3.57 -4.42 -1.37
N ILE A 66 3.07 -3.46 -2.15
CA ILE A 66 3.79 -2.95 -3.33
C ILE A 66 5.08 -2.25 -2.91
N GLU A 67 5.05 -1.42 -1.86
CA GLU A 67 6.25 -0.72 -1.40
C GLU A 67 7.29 -1.69 -0.85
N LYS A 68 6.86 -2.77 -0.20
CA LYS A 68 7.78 -3.82 0.24
C LYS A 68 8.38 -4.57 -0.94
N ALA A 69 7.57 -4.92 -1.94
CA ALA A 69 8.04 -5.59 -3.15
C ALA A 69 9.06 -4.70 -3.89
N ASP A 70 8.81 -3.40 -3.96
CA ASP A 70 9.75 -2.44 -4.54
C ASP A 70 11.08 -2.45 -3.79
N HIS A 71 11.04 -2.43 -2.46
CA HIS A 71 12.24 -2.49 -1.64
C HIS A 71 13.05 -3.77 -1.90
N GLU A 72 12.37 -4.90 -2.01
CA GLU A 72 13.03 -6.18 -2.31
C GLU A 72 13.70 -6.18 -3.68
N LEU A 73 13.08 -5.53 -4.69
CA LEU A 73 13.71 -5.37 -6.00
C LEU A 73 15.03 -4.61 -5.92
N VAL A 74 15.08 -3.55 -5.12
CA VAL A 74 16.32 -2.79 -4.93
C VAL A 74 17.39 -3.66 -4.27
N LEU A 75 17.00 -4.44 -3.27
CA LEU A 75 17.94 -5.36 -2.62
C LEU A 75 18.49 -6.39 -3.61
N GLN A 76 17.66 -6.94 -4.48
CA GLN A 76 18.10 -7.88 -5.51
C GLN A 76 19.09 -7.24 -6.47
N HIS A 77 18.84 -6.01 -6.89
CA HIS A 77 19.76 -5.26 -7.75
C HIS A 77 21.13 -5.06 -7.08
N ARG A 78 21.12 -4.75 -5.78
CA ARG A 78 22.35 -4.52 -5.01
C ARG A 78 23.15 -5.80 -4.78
N GLN A 79 22.51 -6.96 -4.78
CA GLN A 79 23.16 -8.27 -4.62
C GLN A 79 23.71 -8.83 -5.92
N GLY A 80 23.30 -8.27 -7.07
CA GLY A 80 23.81 -8.70 -8.37
C GLY A 80 25.21 -8.17 -8.65
N LYS A 81 25.78 -8.56 -9.81
CA LYS A 81 27.12 -8.11 -10.23
C LYS A 81 27.22 -6.60 -10.34
N ALA A 82 26.14 -5.93 -10.70
CA ALA A 82 26.06 -4.48 -10.79
C ALA A 82 25.86 -3.80 -9.43
N GLY A 83 25.69 -4.58 -8.36
CA GLY A 83 25.30 -4.05 -7.05
C GLY A 83 26.29 -3.07 -6.45
N ALA A 84 27.58 -3.27 -6.70
CA ALA A 84 28.62 -2.39 -6.19
C ALA A 84 28.56 -0.98 -6.81
N GLY A 85 27.91 -0.82 -7.97
CA GLY A 85 27.78 0.45 -8.66
C GLY A 85 26.38 1.06 -8.56
N ILE A 86 25.57 0.64 -7.59
CA ILE A 86 24.19 1.09 -7.45
C ILE A 86 23.99 1.76 -6.09
N GLN A 87 23.41 2.95 -6.11
CA GLN A 87 23.01 3.70 -4.91
C GLN A 87 21.54 4.01 -4.94
N ARG A 88 20.84 3.77 -3.81
CA ARG A 88 19.46 4.20 -3.66
C ARG A 88 19.41 5.72 -3.51
N ARG A 89 18.58 6.38 -4.31
CA ARG A 89 18.48 7.84 -4.38
C ARG A 89 17.05 8.30 -4.22
N GLY A 90 16.47 8.06 -3.03
CA GLY A 90 15.13 8.51 -2.70
C GLY A 90 14.04 7.71 -3.38
N THR A 91 12.88 8.32 -3.47
CA THR A 91 11.68 7.68 -4.01
C THR A 91 10.99 8.59 -5.02
N ARG A 92 10.11 8.00 -5.82
CA ARG A 92 9.27 8.71 -6.77
C ARG A 92 7.84 8.19 -6.63
N PRO A 93 6.83 9.08 -6.53
CA PRO A 93 5.45 8.63 -6.42
C PRO A 93 4.94 8.06 -7.74
N HIS A 94 4.10 7.04 -7.63
CA HIS A 94 3.39 6.47 -8.77
C HIS A 94 1.98 6.09 -8.32
N THR A 95 0.97 6.41 -9.11
CA THR A 95 -0.42 6.11 -8.81
C THR A 95 -0.88 4.92 -9.62
N PHE A 96 -1.30 3.86 -8.93
CA PHE A 96 -1.94 2.72 -9.56
C PHE A 96 -3.45 2.90 -9.55
N LYS A 97 -4.08 2.54 -10.65
CA LYS A 97 -5.54 2.45 -10.73
C LYS A 97 -5.94 1.02 -10.40
N THR A 98 -6.53 0.83 -9.24
CA THR A 98 -6.90 -0.51 -8.76
C THR A 98 -8.42 -0.66 -8.68
N ILE A 99 -8.87 -1.88 -8.45
CA ILE A 99 -10.31 -2.15 -8.24
C ILE A 99 -10.83 -1.52 -6.94
N PHE A 100 -9.95 -1.11 -6.02
CA PHE A 100 -10.33 -0.40 -4.79
C PHE A 100 -10.08 1.11 -4.87
N GLY A 101 -9.82 1.62 -6.06
CA GLY A 101 -9.55 3.03 -6.30
C GLY A 101 -8.10 3.31 -6.62
N GLU A 102 -7.76 4.58 -6.70
CA GLU A 102 -6.39 5.00 -6.97
C GLU A 102 -5.55 4.88 -5.71
N VAL A 103 -4.36 4.30 -5.84
CA VAL A 103 -3.41 4.15 -4.74
C VAL A 103 -2.05 4.68 -5.19
N THR A 104 -1.55 5.69 -4.48
CA THR A 104 -0.24 6.25 -4.73
C THR A 104 0.78 5.58 -3.84
N VAL A 105 1.84 5.05 -4.44
CA VAL A 105 2.94 4.38 -3.75
C VAL A 105 4.24 5.13 -4.02
N GLN A 106 5.21 4.94 -3.14
CA GLN A 106 6.55 5.48 -3.33
C GLN A 106 7.45 4.38 -3.89
N ARG A 107 8.00 4.62 -5.08
CA ARG A 107 8.93 3.69 -5.73
C ARG A 107 10.36 4.14 -5.48
N SER A 108 11.25 3.20 -5.25
CA SER A 108 12.66 3.49 -5.08
C SER A 108 13.30 3.88 -6.40
N ARG A 109 14.18 4.89 -6.34
CA ARG A 109 15.05 5.29 -7.43
C ARG A 109 16.45 4.84 -7.10
N ILE A 110 17.16 4.35 -8.11
CA ILE A 110 18.56 3.99 -7.98
C ILE A 110 19.39 4.79 -8.97
N ARG A 111 20.66 4.99 -8.62
CA ARG A 111 21.64 5.64 -9.48
C ARG A 111 22.76 4.67 -9.77
N HIS A 112 23.13 4.56 -11.04
CA HIS A 112 24.31 3.82 -11.47
C HIS A 112 25.51 4.73 -11.32
N THR A 113 26.44 4.37 -10.44
CA THR A 113 27.55 5.25 -10.06
C THR A 113 28.55 5.46 -11.18
N HIS A 114 28.68 4.50 -12.11
CA HIS A 114 29.68 4.58 -13.18
C HIS A 114 29.31 5.58 -14.30
N ASP A 115 28.02 5.81 -14.54
CA ASP A 115 27.59 6.74 -15.60
C ASP A 115 26.58 7.79 -15.11
N GLY A 116 26.16 7.72 -13.85
CA GLY A 116 25.24 8.68 -13.27
C GLY A 116 23.78 8.52 -13.68
N THR A 117 23.42 7.47 -14.43
CA THR A 117 22.03 7.27 -14.87
C THR A 117 21.12 6.93 -13.70
N MET A 118 19.88 7.38 -13.79
CA MET A 118 18.83 7.11 -12.81
C MET A 118 17.87 6.09 -13.35
N GLU A 119 17.37 5.24 -12.47
CA GLU A 119 16.44 4.17 -12.83
C GLU A 119 15.42 3.95 -11.72
N VAL A 120 14.22 3.55 -12.09
CA VAL A 120 13.19 3.06 -11.17
C VAL A 120 12.98 1.58 -11.47
N PRO A 121 13.60 0.67 -10.69
CA PRO A 121 13.58 -0.76 -11.00
C PRO A 121 12.17 -1.34 -11.15
N SER A 122 11.22 -0.91 -10.32
CA SER A 122 9.85 -1.42 -10.39
C SER A 122 9.14 -1.02 -11.68
N ALA A 123 9.48 0.13 -12.25
CA ALA A 123 8.86 0.57 -13.51
C ALA A 123 9.18 -0.42 -14.65
N THR A 124 10.41 -0.91 -14.71
CA THR A 124 10.83 -1.89 -15.69
C THR A 124 10.29 -3.28 -15.35
N ALA A 125 10.46 -3.72 -14.10
CA ALA A 125 10.08 -5.07 -13.68
C ALA A 125 8.58 -5.31 -13.80
N TRP A 126 7.76 -4.30 -13.53
CA TRP A 126 6.30 -4.44 -13.52
C TRP A 126 5.64 -3.80 -14.74
N ASN A 127 6.44 -3.28 -15.67
CA ASN A 127 5.94 -2.64 -16.90
C ASN A 127 4.91 -1.52 -16.62
N THR A 128 5.26 -0.64 -15.71
CA THR A 128 4.36 0.45 -15.31
C THR A 128 4.96 1.84 -15.49
#